data_80ff769bee8ae788d009dc08a539af4c
#
_entry.id   80ff769bee8ae788d009dc08a539af4c
#
_cell.length_a   1.000
_cell.length_b   1.000
_cell.length_c   1.000
_cell.angle_alpha   90.00
_cell.angle_beta   90.00
_cell.angle_gamma   90.00
#
_symmetry.space_group_name_H-M   'P 1'
#
loop_
_entity.id
_entity.type
_entity.pdbx_description
1 polymer ?
#
loop_
_entity_poly.entity_id
_entity_poly.type
_entity_poly.pdbx_seq_one_letter_code
_entity_poly.pdbx_strand_id
1 'polypeptide(L)'
;MADTEFSAKLRDTVESIYRYCIDRSVRFVFAESCTSGLAAAVLGRKAGISAYFCGSLVTYRNKSKENWLEVGQGLLQDDGPVSEVVAKAMAANALAKTEEADVAISITGHLGPAAPSELDGLAIIGIAIRDEDGNASTASHSFRLSSESREQRQQEATFLVLKVLAHTLQIFNGITEVMSAKKSWIKLADGAIQTIFPGSFDPWHAGHVTMAQYVEDKYGHAPFYELSITNVDKSLVQRYSARIRTLPFCFSGRLI
;
A
#
# COMPACT_ATOMS: atom_id res chain seq x y z
N MET A 1 -17.06 -12.59 -19.41
CA MET A 1 -17.35 -11.20 -19.00
C MET A 1 -16.48 -10.76 -17.80
N ALA A 2 -16.36 -11.57 -16.75
CA ALA A 2 -15.51 -11.25 -15.58
C ALA A 2 -14.02 -11.00 -15.93
N ASP A 3 -13.43 -11.80 -16.81
CA ASP A 3 -12.03 -11.64 -17.24
C ASP A 3 -11.76 -10.34 -18.01
N THR A 4 -12.76 -9.84 -18.74
CA THR A 4 -12.62 -8.60 -19.53
C THR A 4 -12.67 -7.37 -18.62
N GLU A 5 -13.52 -7.37 -17.61
CA GLU A 5 -13.65 -6.29 -16.63
C GLU A 5 -12.43 -6.23 -15.70
N PHE A 6 -11.97 -7.38 -15.21
CA PHE A 6 -10.77 -7.47 -14.40
C PHE A 6 -9.55 -6.96 -15.17
N SER A 7 -9.41 -7.37 -16.44
CA SER A 7 -8.32 -6.92 -17.31
C SER A 7 -8.38 -5.41 -17.60
N ALA A 8 -9.57 -4.82 -17.68
CA ALA A 8 -9.74 -3.38 -17.83
C ALA A 8 -9.29 -2.62 -16.56
N LYS A 9 -9.79 -3.02 -15.40
CA LYS A 9 -9.39 -2.43 -14.10
C LYS A 9 -7.88 -2.50 -13.88
N LEU A 10 -7.26 -3.62 -14.27
CA LEU A 10 -5.82 -3.81 -14.16
C LEU A 10 -5.04 -2.82 -15.06
N ARG A 11 -5.48 -2.64 -16.32
CA ARG A 11 -4.87 -1.68 -17.24
C ARG A 11 -5.00 -0.24 -16.74
N ASP A 12 -6.17 0.15 -16.25
CA ASP A 12 -6.42 1.50 -15.73
C ASP A 12 -5.55 1.79 -14.49
N THR A 13 -5.36 0.78 -13.64
CA THR A 13 -4.48 0.87 -12.47
C THR A 13 -3.02 1.06 -12.88
N VAL A 14 -2.54 0.27 -13.84
CA VAL A 14 -1.17 0.40 -14.38
C VAL A 14 -0.96 1.76 -15.03
N GLU A 15 -1.94 2.27 -15.77
CA GLU A 15 -1.88 3.60 -16.38
C GLU A 15 -1.83 4.71 -15.33
N SER A 16 -2.57 4.57 -14.25
CA SER A 16 -2.56 5.51 -13.12
C SER A 16 -1.21 5.51 -12.42
N ILE A 17 -0.62 4.33 -12.14
CA ILE A 17 0.74 4.20 -11.59
C ILE A 17 1.74 4.95 -12.47
N TYR A 18 1.72 4.69 -13.77
CA TYR A 18 2.66 5.30 -14.71
C TYR A 18 2.57 6.82 -14.72
N ARG A 19 1.35 7.39 -14.74
CA ARG A 19 1.14 8.85 -14.65
C ARG A 19 1.70 9.43 -13.35
N TYR A 20 1.40 8.82 -12.20
CA TYR A 20 1.91 9.29 -10.91
C TYR A 20 3.44 9.26 -10.85
N CYS A 21 4.06 8.25 -11.43
CA CYS A 21 5.52 8.15 -11.49
C CYS A 21 6.14 9.25 -12.35
N ILE A 22 5.56 9.56 -13.53
CA ILE A 22 6.03 10.66 -14.40
C ILE A 22 5.97 11.98 -13.68
N ASP A 23 4.84 12.27 -13.03
CA ASP A 23 4.57 13.56 -12.40
C ASP A 23 5.59 13.89 -11.28
N ARG A 24 6.21 12.89 -10.68
CA ARG A 24 7.06 13.03 -9.50
C ARG A 24 8.43 12.36 -9.58
N SER A 25 8.71 11.66 -10.65
CA SER A 25 9.94 10.86 -10.81
C SER A 25 10.14 9.85 -9.68
N VAL A 26 9.03 9.32 -9.11
CA VAL A 26 9.08 8.32 -8.02
C VAL A 26 9.44 6.97 -8.59
N ARG A 27 10.44 6.33 -8.00
CA ARG A 27 10.87 4.97 -8.32
C ARG A 27 10.41 4.00 -7.26
N PHE A 28 10.12 2.77 -7.68
CA PHE A 28 9.63 1.77 -6.77
C PHE A 28 10.13 0.36 -7.10
N VAL A 29 10.11 -0.51 -6.07
CA VAL A 29 10.52 -1.91 -6.12
C VAL A 29 9.45 -2.80 -5.50
N PHE A 30 9.33 -4.05 -5.97
CA PHE A 30 8.48 -5.05 -5.35
C PHE A 30 9.26 -6.11 -4.59
N ALA A 31 8.61 -6.72 -3.57
CA ALA A 31 9.01 -7.97 -2.93
C ALA A 31 7.81 -8.93 -2.97
N GLU A 32 7.84 -9.88 -3.88
CA GLU A 32 6.71 -10.76 -4.15
C GLU A 32 6.92 -12.15 -3.53
N SER A 33 5.89 -12.67 -2.87
CA SER A 33 5.83 -14.05 -2.42
C SER A 33 4.69 -14.80 -3.13
N CYS A 34 3.46 -14.70 -2.65
CA CYS A 34 2.34 -15.48 -3.18
C CYS A 34 1.94 -15.13 -4.63
N THR A 35 2.27 -13.96 -5.13
CA THR A 35 2.05 -13.53 -6.52
C THR A 35 3.11 -14.07 -7.50
N SER A 36 4.24 -14.57 -7.01
CA SER A 36 5.29 -15.26 -7.80
C SER A 36 5.84 -14.45 -8.98
N GLY A 37 5.93 -13.13 -8.87
CA GLY A 37 6.40 -12.25 -9.94
C GLY A 37 5.31 -11.75 -10.89
N LEU A 38 4.04 -12.09 -10.65
CA LEU A 38 2.95 -11.69 -11.54
C LEU A 38 2.71 -10.16 -11.50
N ALA A 39 2.88 -9.50 -10.36
CA ALA A 39 2.76 -8.05 -10.27
C ALA A 39 3.82 -7.35 -11.12
N ALA A 40 5.06 -7.80 -11.04
CA ALA A 40 6.15 -7.32 -11.89
C ALA A 40 5.88 -7.58 -13.38
N ALA A 41 5.43 -8.80 -13.73
CA ALA A 41 5.14 -9.18 -15.10
C ALA A 41 4.00 -8.36 -15.72
N VAL A 42 2.96 -8.05 -14.94
CA VAL A 42 1.85 -7.19 -15.40
C VAL A 42 2.35 -5.76 -15.64
N LEU A 43 3.09 -5.20 -14.70
CA LEU A 43 3.59 -3.84 -14.78
C LEU A 43 4.62 -3.67 -15.90
N GLY A 44 5.50 -4.65 -16.09
CA GLY A 44 6.53 -4.63 -17.12
C GLY A 44 6.00 -4.61 -18.56
N ARG A 45 4.71 -4.86 -18.77
CA ARG A 45 4.07 -4.71 -20.10
C ARG A 45 3.83 -3.24 -20.47
N LYS A 46 3.88 -2.32 -19.50
CA LYS A 46 3.68 -0.89 -19.76
C LYS A 46 4.96 -0.30 -20.37
N ALA A 47 4.87 0.19 -21.58
CA ALA A 47 5.99 0.87 -22.23
C ALA A 47 6.43 2.10 -21.42
N GLY A 48 7.72 2.26 -21.21
CA GLY A 48 8.32 3.38 -20.46
C GLY A 48 8.35 3.17 -18.93
N ILE A 49 7.78 2.10 -18.39
CA ILE A 49 7.77 1.85 -16.94
C ILE A 49 9.18 1.62 -16.36
N SER A 50 10.13 1.21 -17.18
CA SER A 50 11.53 0.95 -16.78
C SER A 50 12.26 2.18 -16.23
N ALA A 51 11.74 3.38 -16.47
CA ALA A 51 12.27 4.60 -15.86
C ALA A 51 11.95 4.72 -14.35
N TYR A 52 10.95 3.96 -13.88
CA TYR A 52 10.40 4.08 -12.53
C TYR A 52 10.36 2.77 -11.76
N PHE A 53 10.20 1.65 -12.45
CA PHE A 53 10.15 0.32 -11.86
C PHE A 53 11.55 -0.28 -11.78
N CYS A 54 12.12 -0.35 -10.57
CA CYS A 54 13.46 -0.86 -10.32
C CYS A 54 13.56 -2.40 -10.42
N GLY A 55 12.45 -3.11 -10.26
CA GLY A 55 12.40 -4.57 -10.33
C GLY A 55 11.57 -5.20 -9.22
N SER A 56 11.66 -6.53 -9.11
CA SER A 56 10.98 -7.33 -8.09
C SER A 56 11.87 -8.44 -7.55
N LEU A 57 11.93 -8.55 -6.22
CA LEU A 57 12.55 -9.69 -5.54
C LEU A 57 11.47 -10.75 -5.27
N VAL A 58 11.50 -11.84 -6.04
CA VAL A 58 10.51 -12.92 -5.93
C VAL A 58 10.99 -13.93 -4.88
N THR A 59 10.51 -13.78 -3.65
CA THR A 59 10.91 -14.58 -2.48
C THR A 59 9.80 -15.52 -2.03
N TYR A 60 9.60 -16.58 -2.80
CA TYR A 60 8.46 -17.48 -2.65
C TYR A 60 8.55 -18.35 -1.37
N ARG A 61 9.74 -18.83 -1.02
CA ARG A 61 9.97 -19.68 0.15
C ARG A 61 10.58 -18.88 1.31
N ASN A 62 10.39 -19.38 2.55
CA ASN A 62 11.00 -18.74 3.72
C ASN A 62 12.51 -18.58 3.56
N LYS A 63 13.18 -19.61 3.02
CA LYS A 63 14.62 -19.53 2.79
C LYS A 63 15.06 -18.45 1.81
N SER A 64 14.25 -18.16 0.79
CA SER A 64 14.51 -17.01 -0.10
C SER A 64 14.18 -15.68 0.57
N LYS A 65 13.15 -15.58 1.43
CA LYS A 65 12.91 -14.38 2.24
C LYS A 65 14.11 -14.09 3.16
N GLU A 66 14.63 -15.12 3.79
CA GLU A 66 15.81 -15.03 4.66
C GLU A 66 17.08 -14.64 3.88
N ASN A 67 17.42 -15.38 2.82
CA ASN A 67 18.70 -15.24 2.13
C ASN A 67 18.75 -14.02 1.19
N TRP A 68 17.66 -13.67 0.52
CA TRP A 68 17.64 -12.61 -0.50
C TRP A 68 17.12 -11.29 0.03
N LEU A 69 16.15 -11.35 0.95
CA LEU A 69 15.57 -10.16 1.58
C LEU A 69 16.03 -9.96 3.04
N GLU A 70 16.84 -10.87 3.60
CA GLU A 70 17.34 -10.76 4.98
C GLU A 70 16.21 -10.62 6.02
N VAL A 71 15.04 -11.22 5.74
CA VAL A 71 13.98 -11.29 6.72
C VAL A 71 14.44 -12.19 7.86
N GLY A 72 14.43 -11.67 9.08
CA GLY A 72 14.94 -12.38 10.24
C GLY A 72 14.26 -13.75 10.44
N GLN A 73 15.06 -14.79 10.70
CA GLN A 73 14.54 -16.14 10.92
C GLN A 73 13.56 -16.20 12.08
N GLY A 74 13.78 -15.42 13.15
CA GLY A 74 12.87 -15.31 14.29
C GLY A 74 11.49 -14.83 13.85
N LEU A 75 11.41 -13.77 13.04
CA LEU A 75 10.11 -13.26 12.52
C LEU A 75 9.34 -14.32 11.72
N LEU A 76 10.07 -15.12 10.92
CA LEU A 76 9.46 -16.17 10.11
C LEU A 76 8.96 -17.36 10.94
N GLN A 77 9.59 -17.63 12.11
CA GLN A 77 9.21 -18.71 13.01
C GLN A 77 8.14 -18.30 14.02
N ASP A 78 8.26 -17.12 14.62
CA ASP A 78 7.41 -16.66 15.72
C ASP A 78 6.10 -16.06 15.20
N ASP A 79 6.18 -15.19 14.19
CA ASP A 79 5.01 -14.50 13.60
C ASP A 79 4.44 -15.22 12.38
N GLY A 80 5.20 -16.15 11.83
CA GLY A 80 4.86 -16.88 10.60
C GLY A 80 5.13 -16.07 9.32
N PRO A 81 5.29 -16.78 8.18
CA PRO A 81 5.65 -16.14 6.90
C PRO A 81 4.55 -15.26 6.30
N VAL A 82 3.33 -15.35 6.81
CA VAL A 82 2.17 -14.53 6.41
C VAL A 82 1.69 -13.75 7.62
N SER A 83 2.40 -12.68 7.92
CA SER A 83 2.12 -11.76 9.01
C SER A 83 2.44 -10.33 8.63
N GLU A 84 1.89 -9.37 9.34
CA GLU A 84 2.14 -7.94 9.11
C GLU A 84 3.61 -7.57 9.32
N VAL A 85 4.24 -8.18 10.34
CA VAL A 85 5.65 -7.95 10.65
C VAL A 85 6.54 -8.42 9.51
N VAL A 86 6.28 -9.61 8.97
CA VAL A 86 7.03 -10.17 7.84
C VAL A 86 6.77 -9.34 6.56
N ALA A 87 5.53 -8.93 6.29
CA ALA A 87 5.24 -8.09 5.14
C ALA A 87 5.99 -6.75 5.21
N LYS A 88 5.98 -6.08 6.36
CA LYS A 88 6.74 -4.84 6.59
C LYS A 88 8.24 -5.05 6.43
N ALA A 89 8.79 -6.12 6.99
CA ALA A 89 10.21 -6.45 6.84
C ALA A 89 10.59 -6.72 5.38
N MET A 90 9.76 -7.44 4.63
CA MET A 90 9.98 -7.67 3.19
C MET A 90 10.03 -6.35 2.42
N ALA A 91 9.10 -5.42 2.68
CA ALA A 91 9.09 -4.11 2.02
C ALA A 91 10.31 -3.26 2.41
N ALA A 92 10.60 -3.15 3.71
CA ALA A 92 11.75 -2.38 4.21
C ALA A 92 13.08 -2.87 3.63
N ASN A 93 13.28 -4.20 3.62
CA ASN A 93 14.53 -4.78 3.15
C ASN A 93 14.65 -4.72 1.61
N ALA A 94 13.53 -4.81 0.87
CA ALA A 94 13.55 -4.56 -0.57
C ALA A 94 13.94 -3.11 -0.88
N LEU A 95 13.39 -2.15 -0.13
CA LEU A 95 13.75 -0.75 -0.24
C LEU A 95 15.23 -0.50 0.07
N ALA A 96 15.72 -1.08 1.17
CA ALA A 96 17.13 -0.95 1.57
C ALA A 96 18.10 -1.51 0.52
N LYS A 97 17.73 -2.61 -0.15
CA LYS A 97 18.53 -3.23 -1.22
C LYS A 97 18.43 -2.52 -2.58
N THR A 98 17.54 -1.53 -2.70
CA THR A 98 17.29 -0.80 -3.95
C THR A 98 17.45 0.70 -3.66
N GLU A 99 18.70 1.16 -3.67
CA GLU A 99 19.04 2.53 -3.27
C GLU A 99 18.31 3.62 -4.07
N GLU A 100 18.02 3.34 -5.35
CA GLU A 100 17.31 4.27 -6.24
C GLU A 100 15.79 4.28 -6.05
N ALA A 101 15.22 3.37 -5.24
CA ALA A 101 13.78 3.31 -5.01
C ALA A 101 13.36 4.24 -3.85
N ASP A 102 12.25 4.94 -4.05
CA ASP A 102 11.58 5.77 -3.04
C ASP A 102 10.55 4.98 -2.25
N VAL A 103 9.96 3.96 -2.90
CA VAL A 103 8.86 3.15 -2.37
C VAL A 103 9.12 1.68 -2.63
N ALA A 104 8.85 0.83 -1.64
CA ALA A 104 8.74 -0.61 -1.84
C ALA A 104 7.36 -1.11 -1.45
N ILE A 105 6.82 -2.04 -2.24
CA ILE A 105 5.60 -2.77 -1.92
C ILE A 105 5.93 -4.25 -1.85
N SER A 106 5.58 -4.88 -0.75
CA SER A 106 5.71 -6.33 -0.59
C SER A 106 4.35 -7.01 -0.55
N ILE A 107 4.32 -8.31 -0.83
CA ILE A 107 3.14 -9.14 -0.61
C ILE A 107 3.53 -10.53 -0.14
N THR A 108 2.83 -11.00 0.90
CA THR A 108 2.85 -12.40 1.35
C THR A 108 1.41 -12.87 1.56
N GLY A 109 1.14 -14.18 1.44
CA GLY A 109 -0.24 -14.66 1.58
C GLY A 109 -0.40 -16.16 1.42
N HIS A 110 -1.56 -16.64 1.86
CA HIS A 110 -2.03 -18.02 1.67
C HIS A 110 -3.13 -18.06 0.61
N LEU A 111 -2.78 -18.59 -0.57
CA LEU A 111 -3.72 -18.68 -1.70
C LEU A 111 -4.48 -20.03 -1.75
N GLY A 112 -4.30 -20.90 -0.73
CA GLY A 112 -4.86 -22.25 -0.74
C GLY A 112 -4.27 -23.14 -1.85
N PRO A 113 -4.79 -24.36 -2.04
CA PRO A 113 -5.52 -25.11 -1.03
C PRO A 113 -4.62 -25.54 0.14
N ALA A 114 -5.18 -26.14 1.15
CA ALA A 114 -4.48 -26.66 2.33
C ALA A 114 -3.81 -25.58 3.23
N ALA A 115 -4.29 -24.34 3.20
CA ALA A 115 -3.99 -23.36 4.22
C ALA A 115 -4.79 -23.66 5.51
N PRO A 116 -4.26 -23.29 6.71
CA PRO A 116 -5.09 -23.22 7.90
C PRO A 116 -6.34 -22.35 7.66
N SER A 117 -7.49 -22.73 8.22
CA SER A 117 -8.78 -22.07 7.91
C SER A 117 -8.75 -20.57 8.20
N GLU A 118 -8.08 -20.17 9.26
CA GLU A 118 -7.91 -18.77 9.68
C GLU A 118 -7.00 -17.98 8.74
N LEU A 119 -6.13 -18.64 7.98
CA LEU A 119 -5.19 -18.03 7.05
C LEU A 119 -5.60 -18.20 5.57
N ASP A 120 -6.61 -19.03 5.28
CA ASP A 120 -7.02 -19.26 3.90
C ASP A 120 -7.52 -17.98 3.23
N GLY A 121 -6.95 -17.66 2.07
CA GLY A 121 -7.21 -16.42 1.36
C GLY A 121 -6.66 -15.15 2.02
N LEU A 122 -5.87 -15.25 3.10
CA LEU A 122 -5.22 -14.10 3.69
C LEU A 122 -4.05 -13.64 2.81
N ALA A 123 -4.07 -12.37 2.42
CA ALA A 123 -2.96 -11.68 1.76
C ALA A 123 -2.61 -10.42 2.55
N ILE A 124 -1.32 -10.21 2.82
CA ILE A 124 -0.82 -9.06 3.55
C ILE A 124 0.18 -8.32 2.67
N ILE A 125 -0.07 -7.03 2.49
CA ILE A 125 0.77 -6.13 1.71
C ILE A 125 1.51 -5.22 2.68
N GLY A 126 2.84 -5.19 2.56
CA GLY A 126 3.70 -4.24 3.25
C GLY A 126 4.07 -3.08 2.33
N ILE A 127 4.21 -1.92 2.92
CA ILE A 127 4.64 -0.68 2.26
C ILE A 127 5.86 -0.17 3.01
N ALA A 128 6.89 0.23 2.29
CA ALA A 128 8.00 0.98 2.85
C ALA A 128 8.25 2.25 2.01
N ILE A 129 8.51 3.36 2.68
CA ILE A 129 8.73 4.66 2.06
C ILE A 129 10.03 5.22 2.61
N ARG A 130 10.92 5.69 1.73
CA ARG A 130 12.17 6.34 2.08
C ARG A 130 11.92 7.81 2.40
N ASP A 131 12.48 8.30 3.50
CA ASP A 131 12.50 9.71 3.84
C ASP A 131 13.70 10.45 3.20
N GLU A 132 13.78 11.76 3.42
CA GLU A 132 14.85 12.61 2.91
C GLU A 132 16.21 12.28 3.56
N ASP A 133 16.22 11.68 4.74
CA ASP A 133 17.41 11.23 5.47
C ASP A 133 17.80 9.78 5.12
N GLY A 134 17.06 9.11 4.24
CA GLY A 134 17.30 7.75 3.79
C GLY A 134 16.69 6.65 4.69
N ASN A 135 15.99 7.02 5.78
CA ASN A 135 15.33 6.03 6.64
C ASN A 135 14.04 5.50 5.99
N ALA A 136 13.61 4.31 6.38
CA ALA A 136 12.38 3.71 5.91
C ALA A 136 11.29 3.74 6.97
N SER A 137 10.11 4.24 6.61
CA SER A 137 8.89 4.04 7.38
C SER A 137 8.01 2.99 6.73
N THR A 138 7.36 2.17 7.56
CA THR A 138 6.60 1.02 7.08
C THR A 138 5.17 1.01 7.56
N ALA A 139 4.28 0.48 6.72
CA ALA A 139 2.90 0.14 7.05
C ALA A 139 2.52 -1.22 6.45
N SER A 140 1.39 -1.77 6.85
CA SER A 140 0.84 -3.00 6.28
C SER A 140 -0.67 -2.95 6.19
N HIS A 141 -1.22 -3.71 5.23
CA HIS A 141 -2.66 -3.90 5.06
C HIS A 141 -2.96 -5.37 4.82
N SER A 142 -3.96 -5.88 5.53
CA SER A 142 -4.42 -7.26 5.44
C SER A 142 -5.70 -7.33 4.62
N PHE A 143 -5.78 -8.29 3.70
CA PHE A 143 -6.91 -8.51 2.81
C PHE A 143 -7.38 -9.96 2.88
N ARG A 144 -8.68 -10.17 2.79
CA ARG A 144 -9.27 -11.49 2.51
C ARG A 144 -9.62 -11.57 1.04
N LEU A 145 -8.95 -12.47 0.33
CA LEU A 145 -9.23 -12.75 -1.06
C LEU A 145 -10.57 -13.47 -1.19
N SER A 146 -11.40 -12.98 -2.08
CA SER A 146 -12.78 -13.46 -2.28
C SER A 146 -12.88 -14.57 -3.34
N SER A 147 -11.88 -14.67 -4.19
CA SER A 147 -11.84 -15.65 -5.28
C SER A 147 -11.72 -17.08 -4.76
N GLU A 148 -12.30 -18.04 -5.48
CA GLU A 148 -12.38 -19.45 -5.06
C GLU A 148 -11.11 -20.22 -5.44
N SER A 149 -10.62 -20.06 -6.68
CA SER A 149 -9.46 -20.81 -7.15
C SER A 149 -8.14 -20.12 -6.78
N ARG A 150 -7.08 -20.92 -6.65
CA ARG A 150 -5.73 -20.42 -6.38
C ARG A 150 -5.26 -19.43 -7.47
N GLU A 151 -5.54 -19.70 -8.72
CA GLU A 151 -5.17 -18.84 -9.84
C GLU A 151 -5.88 -17.49 -9.76
N GLN A 152 -7.19 -17.50 -9.51
CA GLN A 152 -7.97 -16.28 -9.34
C GLN A 152 -7.52 -15.48 -8.11
N ARG A 153 -7.21 -16.15 -6.99
CA ARG A 153 -6.63 -15.51 -5.80
C ARG A 153 -5.28 -14.87 -6.09
N GLN A 154 -4.45 -15.49 -6.93
CA GLN A 154 -3.17 -14.90 -7.35
C GLN A 154 -3.38 -13.64 -8.19
N GLN A 155 -4.36 -13.66 -9.10
CA GLN A 155 -4.74 -12.48 -9.90
C GLN A 155 -5.30 -11.38 -9.01
N GLU A 156 -6.21 -11.70 -8.09
CA GLU A 156 -6.76 -10.76 -7.11
C GLU A 156 -5.67 -10.14 -6.23
N ALA A 157 -4.77 -10.94 -5.70
CA ALA A 157 -3.62 -10.49 -4.92
C ALA A 157 -2.70 -9.57 -5.73
N THR A 158 -2.47 -9.87 -7.00
CA THR A 158 -1.71 -9.04 -7.93
C THR A 158 -2.37 -7.68 -8.13
N PHE A 159 -3.69 -7.67 -8.35
CA PHE A 159 -4.44 -6.42 -8.48
C PHE A 159 -4.36 -5.57 -7.21
N LEU A 160 -4.44 -6.19 -6.03
CA LEU A 160 -4.31 -5.50 -4.75
C LEU A 160 -2.92 -4.84 -4.60
N VAL A 161 -1.84 -5.53 -4.96
CA VAL A 161 -0.48 -4.93 -4.95
C VAL A 161 -0.43 -3.66 -5.80
N LEU A 162 -0.94 -3.73 -7.03
CA LEU A 162 -0.93 -2.58 -7.94
C LEU A 162 -1.86 -1.46 -7.45
N LYS A 163 -3.01 -1.80 -6.89
CA LYS A 163 -3.94 -0.84 -6.29
C LYS A 163 -3.30 -0.13 -5.10
N VAL A 164 -2.59 -0.86 -4.23
CA VAL A 164 -1.85 -0.28 -3.09
C VAL A 164 -0.78 0.69 -3.58
N LEU A 165 0.01 0.29 -4.56
CA LEU A 165 1.02 1.18 -5.15
C LEU A 165 0.39 2.44 -5.75
N ALA A 166 -0.65 2.30 -6.59
CA ALA A 166 -1.33 3.43 -7.21
C ALA A 166 -1.83 4.44 -6.16
N HIS A 167 -2.44 3.94 -5.09
CA HIS A 167 -2.95 4.76 -4.00
C HIS A 167 -1.83 5.45 -3.22
N THR A 168 -0.74 4.73 -2.91
CA THR A 168 0.44 5.32 -2.27
C THR A 168 1.01 6.47 -3.10
N LEU A 169 1.15 6.30 -4.41
CA LEU A 169 1.65 7.32 -5.32
C LEU A 169 0.67 8.51 -5.45
N GLN A 170 -0.63 8.24 -5.45
CA GLN A 170 -1.67 9.29 -5.45
C GLN A 170 -1.56 10.18 -4.21
N ILE A 171 -1.37 9.59 -3.03
CA ILE A 171 -1.15 10.31 -1.77
C ILE A 171 0.08 11.21 -1.89
N PHE A 172 1.18 10.70 -2.43
CA PHE A 172 2.41 11.49 -2.63
C PHE A 172 2.19 12.71 -3.49
N ASN A 173 1.49 12.54 -4.61
CA ASN A 173 1.14 13.63 -5.51
C ASN A 173 0.27 14.67 -4.83
N GLY A 174 -0.80 14.21 -4.15
CA GLY A 174 -1.73 15.06 -3.45
C GLY A 174 -1.08 15.90 -2.34
N ILE A 175 -0.33 15.27 -1.46
CA ILE A 175 0.41 15.98 -0.40
C ILE A 175 1.33 17.05 -0.99
N THR A 176 2.05 16.73 -2.07
CA THR A 176 2.94 17.70 -2.70
C THR A 176 2.18 18.88 -3.30
N GLU A 177 1.00 18.66 -3.90
CA GLU A 177 0.17 19.75 -4.43
C GLU A 177 -0.35 20.68 -3.32
N VAL A 178 -0.76 20.14 -2.18
CA VAL A 178 -1.17 20.94 -1.02
C VAL A 178 0.01 21.69 -0.43
N MET A 179 1.14 21.04 -0.21
CA MET A 179 2.33 21.68 0.36
C MET A 179 2.94 22.76 -0.54
N SER A 180 2.79 22.65 -1.85
CA SER A 180 3.22 23.68 -2.82
C SER A 180 2.17 24.77 -3.03
N ALA A 181 1.10 24.81 -2.25
CA ALA A 181 -0.04 25.72 -2.37
C ALA A 181 -0.71 25.72 -3.75
N LYS A 182 -0.53 24.67 -4.55
CA LYS A 182 -1.27 24.49 -5.82
C LYS A 182 -2.72 24.14 -5.59
N LYS A 183 -3.01 23.47 -4.47
CA LYS A 183 -4.36 23.17 -4.01
C LYS A 183 -4.48 23.46 -2.52
N SER A 184 -5.65 23.88 -2.08
CA SER A 184 -5.94 24.07 -0.66
C SER A 184 -6.22 22.74 0.05
N TRP A 185 -6.74 21.78 -0.67
CA TRP A 185 -7.04 20.42 -0.19
C TRP A 185 -7.12 19.45 -1.35
N ILE A 186 -7.03 18.18 -1.04
CA ILE A 186 -7.23 17.08 -1.99
C ILE A 186 -8.14 16.03 -1.36
N LYS A 187 -8.90 15.37 -2.22
CA LYS A 187 -9.69 14.21 -1.85
C LYS A 187 -9.01 12.95 -2.36
N LEU A 188 -8.68 12.05 -1.44
CA LEU A 188 -7.95 10.81 -1.73
C LEU A 188 -8.86 9.57 -1.83
N ALA A 189 -10.18 9.76 -1.69
CA ALA A 189 -11.14 8.66 -1.75
C ALA A 189 -12.37 9.03 -2.59
N ASP A 190 -13.03 8.02 -3.17
CA ASP A 190 -14.27 8.19 -3.91
C ASP A 190 -15.48 8.44 -2.98
N GLY A 191 -16.56 8.99 -3.54
CA GLY A 191 -17.82 9.22 -2.83
C GLY A 191 -18.08 10.68 -2.46
N ALA A 192 -19.29 11.00 -2.02
CA ALA A 192 -19.65 12.32 -1.53
C ALA A 192 -19.17 12.52 -0.09
N ILE A 193 -18.63 13.70 0.21
CA ILE A 193 -18.26 14.06 1.58
C ILE A 193 -19.54 14.48 2.31
N GLN A 194 -19.95 13.67 3.29
CA GLN A 194 -21.13 13.91 4.13
C GLN A 194 -20.75 14.25 5.56
N THR A 195 -19.71 13.61 6.08
CA THR A 195 -19.20 13.83 7.43
C THR A 195 -17.68 13.86 7.40
N ILE A 196 -17.09 14.82 8.07
CA ILE A 196 -15.63 14.97 8.19
C ILE A 196 -15.22 14.66 9.63
N PHE A 197 -14.17 13.86 9.78
CA PHE A 197 -13.52 13.59 11.04
C PHE A 197 -12.10 14.20 11.00
N PRO A 198 -11.93 15.43 11.52
CA PRO A 198 -10.64 16.10 11.48
C PRO A 198 -9.71 15.52 12.57
N GLY A 199 -8.41 15.41 12.25
CA GLY A 199 -7.42 14.96 13.21
C GLY A 199 -6.00 15.01 12.68
N SER A 200 -5.03 14.93 13.57
CA SER A 200 -3.62 14.76 13.19
C SER A 200 -3.26 13.28 12.96
N PHE A 201 -4.05 12.36 13.55
CA PHE A 201 -3.88 10.91 13.44
C PHE A 201 -2.44 10.42 13.63
N ASP A 202 -1.79 10.97 14.67
CA ASP A 202 -0.40 10.67 14.95
C ASP A 202 -0.21 10.37 16.45
N PRO A 203 -0.20 9.07 16.83
CA PRO A 203 -0.47 7.91 15.97
C PRO A 203 -1.97 7.66 15.73
N TRP A 204 -2.30 6.91 14.68
CA TRP A 204 -3.62 6.30 14.51
C TRP A 204 -3.83 5.23 15.57
N HIS A 205 -4.97 5.23 16.26
CA HIS A 205 -5.25 4.29 17.36
C HIS A 205 -6.73 3.87 17.41
N ALA A 206 -7.04 2.88 18.25
CA ALA A 206 -8.37 2.29 18.35
C ALA A 206 -9.49 3.30 18.62
N GLY A 207 -9.22 4.39 19.35
CA GLY A 207 -10.20 5.45 19.60
C GLY A 207 -10.68 6.13 18.31
N HIS A 208 -9.82 6.32 17.31
CA HIS A 208 -10.22 6.86 16.01
C HIS A 208 -11.15 5.89 15.27
N VAL A 209 -10.87 4.59 15.35
CA VAL A 209 -11.70 3.54 14.74
C VAL A 209 -13.08 3.51 15.41
N THR A 210 -13.13 3.54 16.75
CA THR A 210 -14.39 3.52 17.51
C THR A 210 -15.25 4.75 17.19
N MET A 211 -14.66 5.94 17.09
CA MET A 211 -15.40 7.15 16.74
C MET A 211 -15.94 7.09 15.30
N ALA A 212 -15.15 6.58 14.37
CA ALA A 212 -15.59 6.40 12.98
C ALA A 212 -16.74 5.40 12.88
N GLN A 213 -16.67 4.30 13.62
CA GLN A 213 -17.74 3.31 13.69
C GLN A 213 -19.01 3.92 14.29
N TYR A 214 -18.90 4.70 15.37
CA TYR A 214 -20.04 5.41 15.92
C TYR A 214 -20.73 6.34 14.91
N VAL A 215 -19.96 7.04 14.08
CA VAL A 215 -20.52 7.89 13.01
C VAL A 215 -21.24 7.04 11.98
N GLU A 216 -20.64 5.93 11.55
CA GLU A 216 -21.23 5.02 10.57
C GLU A 216 -22.53 4.38 11.09
N ASP A 217 -22.54 3.91 12.32
CA ASP A 217 -23.72 3.33 12.98
C ASP A 217 -24.86 4.34 13.13
N LYS A 218 -24.51 5.60 13.45
CA LYS A 218 -25.50 6.66 13.73
C LYS A 218 -26.07 7.29 12.46
N TYR A 219 -25.26 7.48 11.42
CA TYR A 219 -25.62 8.25 10.24
C TYR A 219 -25.71 7.42 8.96
N GLY A 220 -25.39 6.11 9.01
CA GLY A 220 -25.48 5.19 7.88
C GLY A 220 -24.36 5.36 6.85
N HIS A 221 -23.32 6.12 7.15
CA HIS A 221 -22.16 6.30 6.28
C HIS A 221 -20.91 6.57 7.11
N ALA A 222 -19.78 6.06 6.68
CA ALA A 222 -18.51 6.31 7.35
C ALA A 222 -17.99 7.72 7.05
N PRO A 223 -17.26 8.36 8.00
CA PRO A 223 -16.73 9.69 7.82
C PRO A 223 -15.55 9.71 6.83
N PHE A 224 -15.32 10.86 6.23
CA PHE A 224 -14.03 11.19 5.64
C PHE A 224 -13.08 11.70 6.72
N TYR A 225 -11.84 11.24 6.70
CA TYR A 225 -10.81 11.73 7.61
C TYR A 225 -10.12 12.95 6.98
N GLU A 226 -10.02 14.02 7.73
CA GLU A 226 -9.26 15.20 7.32
C GLU A 226 -7.90 15.20 8.02
N LEU A 227 -6.83 15.17 7.23
CA LEU A 227 -5.47 15.36 7.72
C LEU A 227 -5.01 16.78 7.38
N SER A 228 -4.97 17.65 8.39
CA SER A 228 -4.40 19.00 8.21
C SER A 228 -2.87 18.92 8.12
N ILE A 229 -2.32 19.31 6.96
CA ILE A 229 -0.87 19.39 6.72
C ILE A 229 -0.32 20.70 7.28
N THR A 230 -1.12 21.77 7.26
CA THR A 230 -0.79 23.07 7.84
C THR A 230 -1.80 23.41 8.93
N ASN A 231 -1.35 23.75 10.11
CA ASN A 231 -2.19 24.21 11.21
C ASN A 231 -1.59 25.49 11.80
N VAL A 232 -2.45 26.48 12.10
CA VAL A 232 -2.05 27.79 12.63
C VAL A 232 -1.27 27.66 13.95
N ASP A 233 -1.61 26.65 14.74
CA ASP A 233 -1.04 26.43 16.07
C ASP A 233 0.06 25.36 16.13
N LYS A 234 0.45 24.79 15.00
CA LYS A 234 1.46 23.71 14.94
C LYS A 234 2.47 23.99 13.82
N SER A 235 3.72 23.55 14.01
CA SER A 235 4.72 23.56 12.96
C SER A 235 4.20 22.83 11.71
N LEU A 236 4.60 23.31 10.54
CA LEU A 236 4.36 22.64 9.25
C LEU A 236 4.71 21.14 9.36
N VAL A 237 3.75 20.32 9.03
CA VAL A 237 4.00 18.88 8.91
C VAL A 237 4.97 18.69 7.75
N GLN A 238 6.14 18.13 8.03
CA GLN A 238 7.10 17.83 6.96
C GLN A 238 6.44 16.89 5.94
N ARG A 239 6.78 17.04 4.67
CA ARG A 239 6.21 16.24 3.56
C ARG A 239 6.24 14.75 3.85
N TYR A 240 7.31 14.27 4.43
CA TYR A 240 7.49 12.88 4.83
C TYR A 240 6.51 12.46 5.94
N SER A 241 6.39 13.25 7.01
CA SER A 241 5.42 12.96 8.09
C SER A 241 3.98 12.92 7.60
N ALA A 242 3.61 13.79 6.64
CA ALA A 242 2.30 13.76 6.02
C ALA A 242 2.06 12.43 5.26
N ARG A 243 3.07 11.98 4.48
CA ARG A 243 3.01 10.69 3.76
C ARG A 243 2.79 9.52 4.71
N ILE A 244 3.53 9.46 5.82
CA ILE A 244 3.40 8.39 6.82
C ILE A 244 2.03 8.41 7.47
N ARG A 245 1.54 9.58 7.87
CA ARG A 245 0.23 9.72 8.52
C ARG A 245 -0.91 9.28 7.64
N THR A 246 -0.75 9.35 6.31
CA THR A 246 -1.77 8.92 5.34
C THR A 246 -1.73 7.42 5.06
N LEU A 247 -0.61 6.72 5.31
CA LEU A 247 -0.49 5.28 5.04
C LEU A 247 -1.59 4.42 5.68
N PRO A 248 -2.01 4.64 6.95
CA PRO A 248 -3.09 3.86 7.56
C PRO A 248 -4.42 3.98 6.82
N PHE A 249 -4.63 5.06 6.05
CA PHE A 249 -5.87 5.34 5.33
C PHE A 249 -5.88 4.83 3.90
N CYS A 250 -4.78 4.28 3.41
CA CYS A 250 -4.66 3.80 2.02
C CYS A 250 -5.80 2.86 1.58
N PHE A 251 -6.51 2.23 2.53
CA PHE A 251 -7.61 1.29 2.25
C PHE A 251 -8.86 1.49 3.12
N SER A 252 -8.84 2.35 4.14
CA SER A 252 -10.07 2.80 4.78
C SER A 252 -10.91 3.69 3.85
N GLY A 253 -10.29 4.16 2.76
CA GLY A 253 -10.96 4.70 1.60
C GLY A 253 -11.51 6.11 1.76
N ARG A 254 -11.16 6.88 2.83
CA ARG A 254 -11.88 8.14 3.09
C ARG A 254 -10.99 9.25 3.68
N LEU A 255 -9.85 9.49 3.07
CA LEU A 255 -9.00 10.64 3.42
C LEU A 255 -9.28 11.84 2.50
N ILE A 256 -9.33 13.04 3.06
CA ILE A 256 -9.34 14.34 2.38
C ILE A 256 -8.22 15.23 2.88
#